data_4ab606b6bfed2be8414b52c857f35a1e
#
_entry.id   4ab606b6bfed2be8414b52c857f35a1e
#
_cell.length_a   1.000
_cell.length_b   1.000
_cell.length_c   1.000
_cell.angle_alpha   90.00
_cell.angle_beta   90.00
_cell.angle_gamma   90.00
#
_symmetry.space_group_name_H-M   'P 1'
#
loop_
_entity.id
_entity.type
_entity.pdbx_description
1 polymer ?
#
loop_
_entity_poly.entity_id
_entity_poly.type
_entity_poly.pdbx_seq_one_letter_code
_entity_poly.pdbx_strand_id
1 'polypeptide(L)'
;RTIHDFYGFPQPLFDVQYPAPGMPSLVEEISDAVHPTWLGADVDSWGIDHGTWSVLMHAFPDADIPVMQLSINADKPLDYHLDLGARLASLRERGVLIIGSGNVVHNLRGMTASMPDGGFGWAQRFNEQVKSVMADQPTETAALDAHRDFRSAVPTPDHYIPLLYLAGLAGAAGRGTDVLVDGYAYGSLSMTAYTLDLSCPGADTGAGSAAALPVGVPPDGTNI
;
A
#
# COMPACT_ATOMS: atom_id res chain seq x y z
N ARG A 1 16.69 -0.67 -10.87
CA ARG A 1 17.49 -0.03 -9.80
C ARG A 1 16.66 0.29 -8.57
N THR A 2 17.31 0.38 -7.39
CA THR A 2 16.69 0.82 -6.14
C THR A 2 16.64 2.35 -6.10
N ILE A 3 15.48 2.94 -5.79
CA ILE A 3 15.27 4.39 -5.66
C ILE A 3 15.13 4.74 -4.18
N HIS A 4 15.83 5.80 -3.74
CA HIS A 4 15.76 6.34 -2.40
C HIS A 4 15.09 7.71 -2.48
N ASP A 5 13.77 7.70 -2.61
CA ASP A 5 12.88 8.86 -2.81
C ASP A 5 12.44 9.49 -1.48
N PHE A 6 13.33 9.51 -0.51
CA PHE A 6 13.15 10.09 0.83
C PHE A 6 14.41 10.86 1.26
N TYR A 7 14.30 11.63 2.33
CA TYR A 7 15.42 12.37 2.90
C TYR A 7 15.37 12.39 4.43
N GLY A 8 16.49 12.75 5.06
CA GLY A 8 16.55 12.92 6.50
C GLY A 8 16.71 11.64 7.33
N PHE A 9 16.81 10.49 6.69
CA PHE A 9 17.04 9.22 7.37
C PHE A 9 18.53 8.90 7.57
N PRO A 10 18.89 7.98 8.48
CA PRO A 10 20.26 7.51 8.66
C PRO A 10 20.83 6.86 7.39
N GLN A 11 22.15 7.01 7.19
CA GLN A 11 22.87 6.51 6.02
C GLN A 11 22.59 5.02 5.68
N PRO A 12 22.50 4.09 6.64
CA PRO A 12 22.19 2.69 6.33
C PRO A 12 20.94 2.47 5.48
N LEU A 13 19.93 3.37 5.58
CA LEU A 13 18.73 3.26 4.76
C LEU A 13 18.98 3.64 3.30
N PHE A 14 19.91 4.60 3.04
CA PHE A 14 20.34 4.96 1.69
C PHE A 14 21.28 3.92 1.05
N ASP A 15 21.89 3.06 1.87
CA ASP A 15 22.78 2.00 1.40
C ASP A 15 22.03 0.73 0.97
N VAL A 16 20.74 0.64 1.27
CA VAL A 16 19.90 -0.51 0.88
C VAL A 16 19.87 -0.67 -0.63
N GLN A 17 20.09 -1.88 -1.09
CA GLN A 17 19.93 -2.28 -2.49
C GLN A 17 18.99 -3.47 -2.57
N TYR A 18 18.01 -3.39 -3.45
CA TYR A 18 17.09 -4.48 -3.76
C TYR A 18 17.15 -4.78 -5.27
N PRO A 19 18.06 -5.65 -5.71
CA PRO A 19 18.41 -5.83 -7.13
C PRO A 19 17.48 -6.80 -7.86
N ALA A 20 16.18 -6.84 -7.52
CA ALA A 20 15.23 -7.69 -8.21
C ALA A 20 15.21 -7.41 -9.72
N PRO A 21 15.16 -8.45 -10.58
CA PRO A 21 15.04 -8.27 -12.01
C PRO A 21 13.70 -7.66 -12.39
N GLY A 22 13.65 -6.93 -13.50
CA GLY A 22 12.38 -6.51 -14.11
C GLY A 22 11.80 -7.63 -15.01
N MET A 23 10.54 -7.45 -15.43
CA MET A 23 9.85 -8.36 -16.35
C MET A 23 9.18 -7.59 -17.50
N PRO A 24 9.93 -7.03 -18.46
CA PRO A 24 9.37 -6.21 -19.54
C PRO A 24 8.27 -6.89 -20.36
N SER A 25 8.32 -8.23 -20.48
CA SER A 25 7.29 -9.01 -21.18
C SER A 25 5.91 -8.94 -20.51
N LEU A 26 5.84 -8.63 -19.22
CA LEU A 26 4.56 -8.48 -18.50
C LEU A 26 3.82 -7.18 -18.86
N VAL A 27 4.52 -6.19 -19.45
CA VAL A 27 3.92 -4.90 -19.78
C VAL A 27 2.76 -5.03 -20.77
N GLU A 28 2.90 -5.87 -21.81
CA GLU A 28 1.82 -6.11 -22.77
C GLU A 28 0.60 -6.74 -22.09
N GLU A 29 0.84 -7.71 -21.22
CA GLU A 29 -0.23 -8.40 -20.49
C GLU A 29 -0.97 -7.46 -19.53
N ILE A 30 -0.24 -6.58 -18.85
CA ILE A 30 -0.84 -5.55 -18.00
C ILE A 30 -1.63 -4.56 -18.87
N SER A 31 -1.06 -4.11 -19.99
CA SER A 31 -1.70 -3.18 -20.91
C SER A 31 -3.02 -3.73 -21.46
N ASP A 32 -3.04 -5.00 -21.84
CA ASP A 32 -4.24 -5.68 -22.31
C ASP A 32 -5.29 -5.79 -21.20
N ALA A 33 -4.87 -6.16 -19.99
CA ALA A 33 -5.76 -6.29 -18.84
C ALA A 33 -6.43 -4.97 -18.47
N VAL A 34 -5.71 -3.85 -18.55
CA VAL A 34 -6.22 -2.54 -18.13
C VAL A 34 -6.88 -1.74 -19.24
N HIS A 35 -6.91 -2.27 -20.48
CA HIS A 35 -7.57 -1.58 -21.61
C HIS A 35 -9.01 -1.15 -21.26
N PRO A 36 -9.47 0.09 -21.62
CA PRO A 36 -8.82 1.07 -22.50
C PRO A 36 -7.87 2.06 -21.78
N THR A 37 -7.49 1.80 -20.54
CA THR A 37 -6.52 2.65 -19.85
C THR A 37 -5.17 2.54 -20.54
N TRP A 38 -4.59 3.69 -20.93
CA TRP A 38 -3.26 3.70 -21.51
C TRP A 38 -2.20 3.36 -20.46
N LEU A 39 -1.31 2.44 -20.78
CA LEU A 39 -0.15 2.06 -19.99
C LEU A 39 1.12 2.24 -20.83
N GLY A 40 2.08 3.00 -20.32
CA GLY A 40 3.42 3.14 -20.90
C GLY A 40 4.46 2.39 -20.09
N ALA A 41 5.43 1.77 -20.78
CA ALA A 41 6.57 1.16 -20.12
C ALA A 41 7.63 2.25 -19.84
N ASP A 42 8.10 2.31 -18.61
CA ASP A 42 9.30 3.03 -18.23
C ASP A 42 10.43 2.01 -18.04
N VAL A 43 11.50 2.14 -18.84
CA VAL A 43 12.61 1.18 -18.83
C VAL A 43 13.85 1.69 -18.09
N ASP A 44 14.01 2.99 -17.93
CA ASP A 44 15.27 3.59 -17.45
C ASP A 44 15.14 4.88 -16.61
N SER A 45 14.00 5.56 -16.60
CA SER A 45 13.86 6.83 -15.87
C SER A 45 13.58 6.64 -14.38
N TRP A 46 12.82 5.61 -14.00
CA TRP A 46 12.50 5.29 -12.62
C TRP A 46 13.03 3.90 -12.23
N GLY A 47 12.81 3.49 -11.01
CA GLY A 47 13.17 2.17 -10.49
C GLY A 47 12.18 1.71 -9.41
N ILE A 48 12.60 0.80 -8.57
CA ILE A 48 11.81 0.33 -7.41
C ILE A 48 12.01 1.34 -6.27
N ASP A 49 10.95 2.05 -5.89
CA ASP A 49 10.97 3.05 -4.84
C ASP A 49 10.90 2.45 -3.42
N HIS A 50 11.02 3.31 -2.39
CA HIS A 50 11.05 2.83 -1.00
C HIS A 50 9.74 2.16 -0.58
N GLY A 51 8.60 2.58 -1.09
CA GLY A 51 7.31 1.93 -0.82
C GLY A 51 7.29 0.47 -1.27
N THR A 52 8.03 0.16 -2.32
CA THR A 52 8.17 -1.18 -2.88
C THR A 52 9.28 -1.98 -2.21
N TRP A 53 10.53 -1.50 -2.24
CA TRP A 53 11.66 -2.31 -1.77
C TRP A 53 11.66 -2.51 -0.25
N SER A 54 11.14 -1.56 0.54
CA SER A 54 11.08 -1.73 2.00
C SER A 54 10.19 -2.90 2.44
N VAL A 55 9.16 -3.21 1.67
CA VAL A 55 8.32 -4.40 1.88
C VAL A 55 8.99 -5.65 1.32
N LEU A 56 9.47 -5.57 0.07
CA LEU A 56 9.96 -6.75 -0.63
C LEU A 56 11.28 -7.29 -0.05
N MET A 57 12.14 -6.45 0.48
CA MET A 57 13.38 -6.91 1.12
C MET A 57 13.15 -7.81 2.35
N HIS A 58 11.97 -7.72 2.96
CA HIS A 58 11.58 -8.58 4.08
C HIS A 58 10.75 -9.79 3.62
N ALA A 59 9.85 -9.59 2.65
CA ALA A 59 9.00 -10.65 2.14
C ALA A 59 9.74 -11.61 1.19
N PHE A 60 10.68 -11.08 0.39
CA PHE A 60 11.45 -11.82 -0.62
C PHE A 60 12.91 -11.37 -0.59
N PRO A 61 13.67 -11.72 0.47
CA PRO A 61 15.02 -11.18 0.71
C PRO A 61 16.04 -11.56 -0.35
N ASP A 62 15.84 -12.65 -1.08
CA ASP A 62 16.76 -13.12 -2.11
C ASP A 62 16.69 -12.27 -3.40
N ALA A 63 15.67 -11.41 -3.55
CA ALA A 63 15.46 -10.51 -4.69
C ALA A 63 15.52 -11.23 -6.07
N ASP A 64 15.13 -12.51 -6.12
CA ASP A 64 15.19 -13.37 -7.30
C ASP A 64 13.88 -13.41 -8.10
N ILE A 65 12.79 -12.88 -7.53
CA ILE A 65 11.49 -12.78 -8.19
C ILE A 65 11.44 -11.50 -9.02
N PRO A 66 11.06 -11.56 -10.31
CA PRO A 66 10.88 -10.37 -11.13
C PRO A 66 9.82 -9.41 -10.56
N VAL A 67 10.15 -8.11 -10.53
CA VAL A 67 9.28 -7.06 -10.01
C VAL A 67 8.98 -6.03 -11.08
N MET A 68 7.69 -5.70 -11.20
CA MET A 68 7.19 -4.56 -11.96
C MET A 68 6.46 -3.62 -11.01
N GLN A 69 6.78 -2.33 -11.06
CA GLN A 69 6.07 -1.31 -10.28
C GLN A 69 5.08 -0.60 -11.19
N LEU A 70 3.81 -0.58 -10.77
CA LEU A 70 2.75 0.16 -11.43
C LEU A 70 2.57 1.52 -10.75
N SER A 71 2.80 2.61 -11.48
CA SER A 71 2.57 3.96 -10.96
C SER A 71 1.09 4.23 -10.76
N ILE A 72 0.75 4.93 -9.68
CA ILE A 72 -0.59 5.43 -9.41
C ILE A 72 -0.76 6.84 -10.02
N ASN A 73 -1.97 7.19 -10.43
CA ASN A 73 -2.32 8.53 -10.88
C ASN A 73 -3.22 9.20 -9.83
N ALA A 74 -2.61 9.91 -8.89
CA ALA A 74 -3.31 10.54 -7.76
C ALA A 74 -4.33 11.63 -8.18
N ASP A 75 -4.31 12.09 -9.43
CA ASP A 75 -5.28 13.05 -9.99
C ASP A 75 -6.60 12.37 -10.42
N LYS A 76 -6.66 11.05 -10.42
CA LYS A 76 -7.87 10.31 -10.76
C LYS A 76 -8.74 10.07 -9.52
N PRO A 77 -10.07 9.99 -9.70
CA PRO A 77 -10.97 9.69 -8.59
C PRO A 77 -10.75 8.26 -8.07
N LEU A 78 -11.16 8.01 -6.83
CA LEU A 78 -10.92 6.73 -6.14
C LEU A 78 -11.52 5.53 -6.89
N ASP A 79 -12.71 5.70 -7.49
CA ASP A 79 -13.37 4.65 -8.29
C ASP A 79 -12.52 4.21 -9.49
N TYR A 80 -11.75 5.11 -10.10
CA TYR A 80 -10.84 4.77 -11.18
C TYR A 80 -9.82 3.73 -10.76
N HIS A 81 -9.27 3.85 -9.57
CA HIS A 81 -8.26 2.91 -9.05
C HIS A 81 -8.88 1.57 -8.66
N LEU A 82 -10.09 1.60 -8.13
CA LEU A 82 -10.87 0.39 -7.84
C LEU A 82 -11.16 -0.40 -9.12
N ASP A 83 -11.65 0.27 -10.16
CA ASP A 83 -11.90 -0.33 -11.47
C ASP A 83 -10.62 -0.90 -12.09
N LEU A 84 -9.51 -0.17 -11.97
CA LEU A 84 -8.22 -0.61 -12.49
C LEU A 84 -7.74 -1.87 -11.75
N GLY A 85 -7.90 -1.91 -10.42
CA GLY A 85 -7.63 -3.10 -9.61
C GLY A 85 -8.45 -4.31 -10.06
N ALA A 86 -9.75 -4.12 -10.31
CA ALA A 86 -10.61 -5.20 -10.79
C ALA A 86 -10.16 -5.76 -12.15
N ARG A 87 -9.69 -4.92 -13.07
CA ARG A 87 -9.16 -5.34 -14.38
C ARG A 87 -7.87 -6.14 -14.27
N LEU A 88 -7.04 -5.89 -13.26
CA LEU A 88 -5.80 -6.64 -13.03
C LEU A 88 -6.05 -8.07 -12.50
N ALA A 89 -7.29 -8.43 -12.14
CA ALA A 89 -7.59 -9.73 -11.53
C ALA A 89 -7.16 -10.92 -12.39
N SER A 90 -7.24 -10.83 -13.72
CA SER A 90 -6.84 -11.89 -14.64
C SER A 90 -5.33 -12.25 -14.56
N LEU A 91 -4.49 -11.33 -14.13
CA LEU A 91 -3.06 -11.57 -13.98
C LEU A 91 -2.76 -12.56 -12.85
N ARG A 92 -3.60 -12.62 -11.81
CA ARG A 92 -3.44 -13.56 -10.70
C ARG A 92 -3.50 -15.02 -11.14
N GLU A 93 -4.38 -15.36 -12.11
CA GLU A 93 -4.48 -16.70 -12.70
C GLU A 93 -3.25 -17.07 -13.51
N ARG A 94 -2.42 -16.09 -13.86
CA ARG A 94 -1.17 -16.25 -14.60
C ARG A 94 0.06 -16.27 -13.71
N GLY A 95 -0.11 -16.38 -12.39
CA GLY A 95 0.97 -16.47 -11.42
C GLY A 95 1.58 -15.12 -11.04
N VAL A 96 0.88 -14.01 -11.29
CA VAL A 96 1.32 -12.67 -10.86
C VAL A 96 0.79 -12.38 -9.46
N LEU A 97 1.70 -12.18 -8.49
CA LEU A 97 1.36 -11.66 -7.18
C LEU A 97 1.25 -10.12 -7.27
N ILE A 98 0.08 -9.59 -6.89
CA ILE A 98 -0.16 -8.15 -6.86
C ILE A 98 -0.09 -7.67 -5.41
N ILE A 99 0.81 -6.74 -5.14
CA ILE A 99 1.02 -6.16 -3.81
C ILE A 99 0.72 -4.67 -3.89
N GLY A 100 -0.18 -4.17 -3.03
CA GLY A 100 -0.41 -2.76 -2.80
C GLY A 100 0.32 -2.29 -1.55
N SER A 101 1.33 -1.44 -1.69
CA SER A 101 2.04 -0.84 -0.56
C SER A 101 1.46 0.55 -0.25
N GLY A 102 1.00 0.74 0.98
CA GLY A 102 0.39 1.97 1.45
C GLY A 102 -0.17 1.82 2.87
N ASN A 103 -0.90 2.81 3.34
CA ASN A 103 -1.53 2.80 4.65
C ASN A 103 -2.99 3.24 4.55
N VAL A 104 -3.87 2.59 5.30
CA VAL A 104 -5.29 3.00 5.42
C VAL A 104 -5.41 4.37 6.08
N VAL A 105 -4.63 4.59 7.14
CA VAL A 105 -4.50 5.87 7.81
C VAL A 105 -3.06 6.33 7.70
N HIS A 106 -2.83 7.49 7.08
CA HIS A 106 -1.50 8.05 6.89
C HIS A 106 -1.49 9.57 7.06
N ASN A 107 -1.36 10.03 8.31
CA ASN A 107 -1.29 11.46 8.63
C ASN A 107 -0.03 11.76 9.43
N LEU A 108 1.07 12.00 8.72
CA LEU A 108 2.37 12.28 9.34
C LEU A 108 2.34 13.51 10.25
N ARG A 109 1.53 14.53 9.92
CA ARG A 109 1.41 15.75 10.74
C ARG A 109 0.73 15.49 12.08
N GLY A 110 -0.04 14.41 12.17
CA GLY A 110 -0.72 13.99 13.40
C GLY A 110 0.13 13.10 14.32
N MET A 111 1.33 12.71 13.91
CA MET A 111 2.17 11.78 14.67
C MET A 111 2.57 12.33 16.04
N THR A 112 2.59 11.44 17.04
CA THR A 112 3.04 11.76 18.38
C THR A 112 3.84 10.61 19.00
N ALA A 113 5.00 10.93 19.56
CA ALA A 113 5.83 9.94 20.26
C ALA A 113 5.19 9.41 21.56
N SER A 114 4.13 10.06 22.07
CA SER A 114 3.40 9.60 23.25
C SER A 114 2.47 8.40 22.97
N MET A 115 2.26 8.04 21.72
CA MET A 115 1.41 6.91 21.30
C MET A 115 2.15 6.00 20.31
N PRO A 116 3.28 5.40 20.69
CA PRO A 116 4.12 4.64 19.75
C PRO A 116 3.34 3.51 19.06
N ASP A 117 2.49 2.79 19.79
CA ASP A 117 1.72 1.65 19.28
C ASP A 117 0.20 1.88 19.38
N GLY A 118 -0.25 3.13 19.46
CA GLY A 118 -1.65 3.52 19.60
C GLY A 118 -2.18 4.32 18.41
N GLY A 119 -3.51 4.33 18.26
CA GLY A 119 -4.23 5.14 17.28
C GLY A 119 -5.15 6.16 17.97
N PHE A 120 -5.21 7.38 17.43
CA PHE A 120 -6.23 8.36 17.84
C PHE A 120 -7.64 7.82 17.53
N GLY A 121 -8.63 8.25 18.29
CA GLY A 121 -10.01 7.78 18.12
C GLY A 121 -10.58 7.95 16.71
N TRP A 122 -10.20 9.01 15.98
CA TRP A 122 -10.57 9.19 14.57
C TRP A 122 -9.86 8.19 13.64
N ALA A 123 -8.59 7.88 13.92
CA ALA A 123 -7.82 6.91 13.15
C ALA A 123 -8.38 5.49 13.35
N GLN A 124 -8.70 5.14 14.60
CA GLN A 124 -9.34 3.86 14.93
C GLN A 124 -10.70 3.71 14.24
N ARG A 125 -11.59 4.71 14.34
CA ARG A 125 -12.90 4.63 13.71
C ARG A 125 -12.83 4.47 12.20
N PHE A 126 -11.93 5.21 11.54
CA PHE A 126 -11.76 5.09 10.10
C PHE A 126 -11.21 3.73 9.70
N ASN A 127 -10.14 3.28 10.36
CA ASN A 127 -9.53 1.97 10.09
C ASN A 127 -10.51 0.82 10.31
N GLU A 128 -11.28 0.83 11.41
CA GLU A 128 -12.31 -0.18 11.67
C GLU A 128 -13.40 -0.19 10.58
N GLN A 129 -13.83 0.99 10.12
CA GLN A 129 -14.79 1.06 9.02
C GLN A 129 -14.22 0.48 7.74
N VAL A 130 -12.95 0.79 7.41
CA VAL A 130 -12.29 0.20 6.24
C VAL A 130 -12.18 -1.31 6.37
N LYS A 131 -11.78 -1.84 7.54
CA LYS A 131 -11.72 -3.30 7.77
C LYS A 131 -13.07 -3.97 7.51
N SER A 132 -14.15 -3.41 8.03
CA SER A 132 -15.49 -3.95 7.80
C SER A 132 -15.87 -3.93 6.32
N VAL A 133 -15.62 -2.83 5.62
CA VAL A 133 -15.93 -2.71 4.19
C VAL A 133 -15.09 -3.67 3.35
N MET A 134 -13.79 -3.78 3.63
CA MET A 134 -12.90 -4.70 2.92
C MET A 134 -13.26 -6.17 3.14
N ALA A 135 -13.81 -6.52 4.30
CA ALA A 135 -14.27 -7.88 4.59
C ALA A 135 -15.60 -8.23 3.92
N ASP A 136 -16.54 -7.27 3.88
CA ASP A 136 -17.93 -7.56 3.50
C ASP A 136 -18.29 -7.05 2.09
N GLN A 137 -17.82 -5.86 1.73
CA GLN A 137 -18.21 -5.15 0.50
C GLN A 137 -17.02 -4.34 -0.06
N PRO A 138 -15.92 -4.98 -0.49
CA PRO A 138 -14.69 -4.28 -0.88
C PRO A 138 -14.89 -3.24 -1.99
N THR A 139 -15.90 -3.40 -2.85
CA THR A 139 -16.21 -2.43 -3.90
C THR A 139 -16.72 -1.08 -3.38
N GLU A 140 -17.17 -1.02 -2.13
CA GLU A 140 -17.60 0.22 -1.49
C GLU A 140 -16.46 1.03 -0.85
N THR A 141 -15.22 0.54 -0.93
CA THR A 141 -14.05 1.19 -0.31
C THR A 141 -13.79 2.59 -0.87
N ALA A 142 -14.09 2.84 -2.14
CA ALA A 142 -13.96 4.16 -2.74
C ALA A 142 -14.93 5.19 -2.13
N ALA A 143 -16.14 4.77 -1.73
CA ALA A 143 -17.15 5.64 -1.12
C ALA A 143 -16.82 6.08 0.32
N LEU A 144 -15.75 5.54 0.92
CA LEU A 144 -15.29 5.95 2.24
C LEU A 144 -14.66 7.35 2.27
N ASP A 145 -14.48 8.01 1.13
CA ASP A 145 -14.13 9.43 1.06
C ASP A 145 -15.20 10.33 1.71
N ALA A 146 -16.46 9.86 1.77
CA ALA A 146 -17.56 10.51 2.48
C ALA A 146 -17.54 10.30 4.01
N HIS A 147 -16.66 9.41 4.53
CA HIS A 147 -16.57 9.17 5.96
C HIS A 147 -16.07 10.44 6.70
N ARG A 148 -16.69 10.75 7.85
CA ARG A 148 -16.39 11.98 8.62
C ARG A 148 -14.92 12.17 8.99
N ASP A 149 -14.19 11.07 9.19
CA ASP A 149 -12.78 11.07 9.59
C ASP A 149 -11.82 10.92 8.38
N PHE A 150 -12.32 10.77 7.14
CA PHE A 150 -11.51 10.54 5.95
C PHE A 150 -10.42 11.58 5.77
N ARG A 151 -10.75 12.87 5.86
CA ARG A 151 -9.78 13.97 5.66
C ARG A 151 -8.67 13.99 6.71
N SER A 152 -8.95 13.46 7.91
CA SER A 152 -7.93 13.32 8.95
C SER A 152 -7.08 12.07 8.75
N ALA A 153 -7.68 10.99 8.25
CA ALA A 153 -7.01 9.71 8.01
C ALA A 153 -6.19 9.72 6.72
N VAL A 154 -6.70 10.39 5.69
CA VAL A 154 -6.16 10.42 4.32
C VAL A 154 -6.03 11.89 3.88
N PRO A 155 -5.05 12.63 4.41
CA PRO A 155 -4.82 14.03 4.01
C PRO A 155 -4.38 14.15 2.55
N THR A 156 -3.71 13.14 2.02
CA THR A 156 -3.39 12.94 0.60
C THR A 156 -3.73 11.50 0.21
N PRO A 157 -4.21 11.22 -1.01
CA PRO A 157 -4.76 9.92 -1.36
C PRO A 157 -3.71 8.85 -1.70
N ASP A 158 -2.46 9.23 -1.92
CA ASP A 158 -1.37 8.38 -2.43
C ASP A 158 -1.17 7.10 -1.62
N HIS A 159 -1.21 7.17 -0.29
CA HIS A 159 -1.08 6.00 0.58
C HIS A 159 -2.37 5.16 0.70
N TYR A 160 -3.54 5.76 0.41
CA TYR A 160 -4.82 5.06 0.43
C TYR A 160 -5.13 4.34 -0.90
N ILE A 161 -4.70 4.91 -2.02
CA ILE A 161 -4.95 4.38 -3.37
C ILE A 161 -4.55 2.90 -3.55
N PRO A 162 -3.40 2.41 -3.04
CA PRO A 162 -3.03 1.00 -3.18
C PRO A 162 -4.07 0.02 -2.61
N LEU A 163 -4.80 0.41 -1.56
CA LEU A 163 -5.90 -0.38 -1.01
C LEU A 163 -7.04 -0.57 -2.03
N LEU A 164 -7.33 0.44 -2.85
CA LEU A 164 -8.40 0.38 -3.86
C LEU A 164 -8.11 -0.66 -4.94
N TYR A 165 -6.85 -0.89 -5.28
CA TYR A 165 -6.47 -1.97 -6.19
C TYR A 165 -6.80 -3.33 -5.58
N LEU A 166 -6.49 -3.55 -4.29
CA LEU A 166 -6.86 -4.77 -3.60
C LEU A 166 -8.38 -4.92 -3.48
N ALA A 167 -9.09 -3.83 -3.19
CA ALA A 167 -10.55 -3.81 -3.14
C ALA A 167 -11.17 -4.19 -4.50
N GLY A 168 -10.61 -3.69 -5.60
CA GLY A 168 -11.01 -4.06 -6.95
C GLY A 168 -10.76 -5.54 -7.26
N LEU A 169 -9.60 -6.07 -6.88
CA LEU A 169 -9.27 -7.50 -7.00
C LEU A 169 -10.24 -8.37 -6.21
N ALA A 170 -10.57 -7.98 -4.98
CA ALA A 170 -11.51 -8.69 -4.11
C ALA A 170 -12.93 -8.66 -4.69
N GLY A 171 -13.37 -7.50 -5.18
CA GLY A 171 -14.66 -7.36 -5.89
C GLY A 171 -14.75 -8.24 -7.12
N ALA A 172 -13.72 -8.29 -7.95
CA ALA A 172 -13.66 -9.18 -9.12
C ALA A 172 -13.67 -10.66 -8.73
N ALA A 173 -13.10 -11.02 -7.58
CA ALA A 173 -13.15 -12.37 -7.03
C ALA A 173 -14.49 -12.71 -6.34
N GLY A 174 -15.39 -11.73 -6.19
CA GLY A 174 -16.71 -11.92 -5.56
C GLY A 174 -16.64 -12.19 -4.05
N ARG A 175 -15.62 -11.70 -3.34
CA ARG A 175 -15.43 -11.94 -1.91
C ARG A 175 -14.66 -10.80 -1.23
N GLY A 176 -14.67 -10.80 0.09
CA GLY A 176 -13.90 -9.87 0.92
C GLY A 176 -12.44 -10.28 1.09
N THR A 177 -11.72 -9.48 1.85
CA THR A 177 -10.32 -9.73 2.23
C THR A 177 -10.23 -10.11 3.70
N ASP A 178 -9.14 -10.78 4.07
CA ASP A 178 -8.78 -11.05 5.46
C ASP A 178 -7.75 -10.05 5.95
N VAL A 179 -7.82 -9.70 7.25
CA VAL A 179 -6.79 -8.90 7.90
C VAL A 179 -5.62 -9.79 8.28
N LEU A 180 -4.44 -9.47 7.78
CA LEU A 180 -3.20 -10.19 8.07
C LEU A 180 -2.48 -9.59 9.28
N VAL A 181 -2.40 -8.26 9.33
CA VAL A 181 -1.80 -7.50 10.43
C VAL A 181 -2.77 -6.39 10.81
N ASP A 182 -2.91 -6.10 12.10
CA ASP A 182 -3.70 -4.97 12.60
C ASP A 182 -2.89 -4.21 13.64
N GLY A 183 -3.03 -2.90 13.67
CA GLY A 183 -2.35 -2.06 14.64
C GLY A 183 -2.20 -0.61 14.18
N TYR A 184 -1.52 0.16 15.01
CA TYR A 184 -1.30 1.59 14.80
C TYR A 184 0.13 1.97 15.18
N ALA A 185 0.60 3.08 14.62
CA ALA A 185 1.84 3.69 15.03
C ALA A 185 1.66 5.21 15.18
N TYR A 186 2.23 5.74 16.25
CA TYR A 186 2.33 7.18 16.53
C TYR A 186 1.00 7.94 16.50
N GLY A 187 -0.10 7.27 16.80
CA GLY A 187 -1.44 7.85 16.89
C GLY A 187 -2.17 8.03 15.56
N SER A 188 -1.48 8.24 14.47
CA SER A 188 -2.05 8.68 13.20
C SER A 188 -1.62 7.87 11.97
N LEU A 189 -1.03 6.71 12.18
CA LEU A 189 -0.73 5.72 11.14
C LEU A 189 -1.44 4.41 11.47
N SER A 190 -2.06 3.76 10.49
CA SER A 190 -2.49 2.37 10.61
C SER A 190 -1.45 1.44 9.98
N MET A 191 -1.21 0.33 10.65
CA MET A 191 -0.31 -0.73 10.19
C MET A 191 -1.10 -1.93 9.65
N THR A 192 -2.37 -1.72 9.33
CA THR A 192 -3.27 -2.77 8.87
C THR A 192 -2.85 -3.28 7.50
N ALA A 193 -2.63 -4.57 7.41
CA ALA A 193 -2.37 -5.27 6.15
C ALA A 193 -3.50 -6.26 5.85
N TYR A 194 -3.83 -6.39 4.58
CA TYR A 194 -4.88 -7.27 4.09
C TYR A 194 -4.32 -8.34 3.16
N THR A 195 -5.05 -9.43 3.05
CA THR A 195 -4.77 -10.48 2.08
C THR A 195 -6.03 -10.95 1.38
N LEU A 196 -5.87 -11.38 0.15
CA LEU A 196 -6.90 -12.03 -0.67
C LEU A 196 -6.39 -13.41 -1.05
N ASP A 197 -7.12 -14.46 -0.64
CA ASP A 197 -6.82 -15.88 -0.95
C ASP A 197 -5.59 -16.48 -0.23
N LEU A 198 -5.08 -15.84 0.78
CA LEU A 198 -4.06 -16.43 1.61
C LEU A 198 -4.72 -17.07 2.85
N SER A 199 -4.47 -18.35 3.08
CA SER A 199 -4.83 -18.99 4.34
C SER A 199 -3.86 -18.52 5.43
N CYS A 200 -4.27 -17.50 6.17
CA CYS A 200 -3.45 -17.01 7.29
C CYS A 200 -3.68 -17.92 8.50
N PRO A 201 -2.66 -18.57 9.04
CA PRO A 201 -2.76 -19.32 10.29
C PRO A 201 -2.77 -18.36 11.50
N GLY A 202 -3.91 -17.67 11.68
CA GLY A 202 -4.09 -16.67 12.74
C GLY A 202 -3.47 -15.32 12.38
N ALA A 203 -4.27 -14.25 12.37
CA ALA A 203 -3.73 -12.91 12.28
C ALA A 203 -2.74 -12.72 13.44
N ASP A 204 -1.46 -12.47 13.12
CA ASP A 204 -0.52 -12.03 14.13
C ASP A 204 -0.96 -10.62 14.54
N THR A 205 -1.59 -10.51 15.70
CA THR A 205 -2.00 -9.25 16.30
C THR A 205 -0.80 -8.47 16.83
N GLY A 206 0.38 -8.79 16.30
CA GLY A 206 1.63 -8.05 16.34
C GLY A 206 2.06 -7.60 17.73
N ALA A 207 2.98 -8.33 18.34
CA ALA A 207 3.78 -7.82 19.46
C ALA A 207 4.96 -6.94 18.99
N GLY A 208 4.92 -6.44 17.74
CA GLY A 208 5.93 -5.55 17.20
C GLY A 208 5.69 -4.11 17.64
N SER A 209 6.71 -3.46 18.19
CA SER A 209 6.70 -2.01 18.43
C SER A 209 7.04 -1.24 17.16
N ALA A 210 6.42 -0.08 16.97
CA ALA A 210 6.81 0.84 15.91
C ALA A 210 8.31 1.22 16.04
N ALA A 211 8.99 1.34 14.90
CA ALA A 211 10.35 1.84 14.88
C ALA A 211 10.43 3.27 15.45
N ALA A 212 11.53 3.58 16.14
CA ALA A 212 11.73 4.92 16.66
C ALA A 212 11.76 5.96 15.53
N LEU A 213 11.09 7.09 15.76
CA LEU A 213 11.15 8.21 14.82
C LEU A 213 12.58 8.71 14.64
N PRO A 214 12.98 9.09 13.42
CA PRO A 214 14.29 9.71 13.18
C PRO A 214 14.44 10.99 13.99
N VAL A 215 15.59 11.14 14.67
CA VAL A 215 15.85 12.32 15.50
C VAL A 215 16.08 13.54 14.60
N GLY A 216 15.33 14.60 14.85
CA GLY A 216 15.51 15.89 14.18
C GLY A 216 14.90 16.00 12.78
N VAL A 217 14.18 14.98 12.32
CA VAL A 217 13.44 15.01 11.05
C VAL A 217 11.97 15.29 11.35
N PRO A 218 11.37 16.36 10.80
CA PRO A 218 9.94 16.58 10.92
C PRO A 218 9.16 15.44 10.21
N PRO A 219 8.03 14.97 10.76
CA PRO A 219 7.25 13.91 10.15
C PRO A 219 6.80 14.21 8.71
N ASP A 220 6.48 15.47 8.43
CA ASP A 220 6.08 15.95 7.10
C ASP A 220 7.25 16.10 6.12
N GLY A 221 8.49 15.96 6.59
CA GLY A 221 9.71 16.03 5.80
C GLY A 221 10.25 14.66 5.36
N THR A 222 9.64 13.57 5.78
CA THR A 222 10.13 12.20 5.50
C THR A 222 9.39 11.52 4.34
N ASN A 223 8.36 12.19 3.82
CA ASN A 223 7.55 11.64 2.73
C ASN A 223 7.32 12.71 1.66
N ILE A 224 7.60 12.37 0.43
CA ILE A 224 7.42 13.22 -0.75
C ILE A 224 6.28 12.66 -1.58
#